data_5eab9cd89f32d2904f20f4dbff538bc0
#
_entry.id   5eab9cd89f32d2904f20f4dbff538bc0
#
_cell.length_a   1.000
_cell.length_b   1.000
_cell.length_c   1.000
_cell.angle_alpha   90.00
_cell.angle_beta   90.00
_cell.angle_gamma   90.00
#
_symmetry.space_group_name_H-M   'P 1'
#
loop_
_entity.id
_entity.type
_entity.pdbx_description
1 polymer ?
#
loop_
_entity_poly.entity_id
_entity_poly.type
_entity_poly.pdbx_seq_one_letter_code
_entity_poly.pdbx_strand_id
1 'polypeptide(L)'
;MSVIAIVLIVLGALLLIFFVGGFVAARRRANRPEVQENIRAADRALEQARASDRGWDRELMVRACGDAFAQQRPDYGFDTIDLVLVEDRPGVSEDRAHFVASGPQGPARVVLARREGGDWFAEQIE
;
A
#
# COMPACT_ATOMS: atom_id res chain seq x y z
N MET A 1 19.01 31.04 -34.40
CA MET A 1 18.34 29.75 -34.11
C MET A 1 17.14 29.59 -35.02
N SER A 2 16.97 28.41 -35.58
CA SER A 2 15.76 28.10 -36.34
C SER A 2 14.52 28.05 -35.42
N VAL A 3 13.35 28.36 -35.96
CA VAL A 3 12.09 28.28 -35.22
C VAL A 3 11.86 26.87 -34.67
N ILE A 4 12.25 25.85 -35.42
CA ILE A 4 12.15 24.44 -35.00
C ILE A 4 13.00 24.17 -33.75
N ALA A 5 14.22 24.71 -33.69
CA ALA A 5 15.09 24.56 -32.53
C ALA A 5 14.47 25.20 -31.27
N ILE A 6 13.89 26.37 -31.41
CA ILE A 6 13.22 27.08 -30.31
C ILE A 6 12.00 26.27 -29.81
N VAL A 7 11.19 25.75 -30.74
CA VAL A 7 10.02 24.93 -30.40
C VAL A 7 10.44 23.66 -29.65
N LEU A 8 11.49 22.99 -30.07
CA LEU A 8 11.99 21.78 -29.40
C LEU A 8 12.51 22.07 -27.99
N ILE A 9 13.22 23.19 -27.81
CA ILE A 9 13.72 23.59 -26.48
C ILE A 9 12.55 23.89 -25.53
N VAL A 10 11.55 24.66 -26.00
CA VAL A 10 10.37 24.98 -25.19
C VAL A 10 9.59 23.73 -24.83
N LEU A 11 9.39 22.83 -25.80
CA LEU A 11 8.68 21.58 -25.56
C LEU A 11 9.43 20.68 -24.54
N GLY A 12 10.74 20.58 -24.67
CA GLY A 12 11.58 19.83 -23.73
C GLY A 12 11.53 20.42 -22.32
N ALA A 13 11.56 21.75 -22.20
CA ALA A 13 11.45 22.42 -20.90
C ALA A 13 10.08 22.18 -20.24
N LEU A 14 9.00 22.24 -21.02
CA LEU A 14 7.66 21.95 -20.52
C LEU A 14 7.52 20.51 -20.03
N LEU A 15 8.03 19.54 -20.78
CA LEU A 15 8.03 18.13 -20.39
C LEU A 15 8.81 17.91 -19.09
N LEU A 16 9.96 18.57 -18.95
CA LEU A 16 10.78 18.49 -17.73
C LEU A 16 10.01 19.05 -16.52
N ILE A 17 9.36 20.19 -16.67
CA ILE A 17 8.55 20.81 -15.60
C ILE A 17 7.42 19.88 -15.18
N PHE A 18 6.69 19.29 -16.12
CA PHE A 18 5.62 18.34 -15.83
C PHE A 18 6.14 17.09 -15.11
N PHE A 19 7.28 16.57 -15.55
CA PHE A 19 7.88 15.38 -14.94
C PHE A 19 8.31 15.64 -13.49
N VAL A 20 9.03 16.73 -13.25
CA VAL A 20 9.49 17.12 -11.91
C VAL A 20 8.30 17.46 -11.01
N GLY A 21 7.33 18.22 -11.53
CA GLY A 21 6.12 18.57 -10.78
C GLY A 21 5.31 17.34 -10.37
N GLY A 22 5.14 16.38 -11.27
CA GLY A 22 4.46 15.12 -10.99
C GLY A 22 5.19 14.29 -9.95
N PHE A 23 6.50 14.20 -10.04
CA PHE A 23 7.35 13.47 -9.07
C PHE A 23 7.27 14.09 -7.67
N VAL A 24 7.40 15.42 -7.58
CA VAL A 24 7.29 16.14 -6.29
C VAL A 24 5.90 15.98 -5.69
N ALA A 25 4.84 16.10 -6.49
CA ALA A 25 3.46 15.92 -6.02
C ALA A 25 3.23 14.50 -5.50
N ALA A 26 3.73 13.47 -6.20
CA ALA A 26 3.63 12.08 -5.77
C ALA A 26 4.38 11.86 -4.44
N ARG A 27 5.56 12.43 -4.30
CA ARG A 27 6.36 12.31 -3.08
C ARG A 27 5.71 13.02 -1.90
N ARG A 28 5.11 14.20 -2.13
CA ARG A 28 4.37 14.92 -1.09
C ARG A 28 3.14 14.15 -0.62
N ARG A 29 2.43 13.47 -1.52
CA ARG A 29 1.30 12.62 -1.16
C ARG A 29 1.73 11.44 -0.28
N ALA A 30 2.83 10.79 -0.63
CA ALA A 30 3.37 9.67 0.15
C ALA A 30 3.82 10.09 1.56
N ASN A 31 4.28 11.35 1.73
CA ASN A 31 4.78 11.87 2.98
C ASN A 31 3.77 12.74 3.76
N ARG A 32 2.48 12.66 3.42
CA ARG A 32 1.45 13.41 4.16
C ARG A 32 1.43 12.99 5.63
N PRO A 33 1.36 13.95 6.59
CA PRO A 33 1.31 13.64 8.02
C PRO A 33 0.15 12.73 8.41
N GLU A 34 -1.00 12.86 7.76
CA GLU A 34 -2.19 12.03 8.00
C GLU A 34 -1.93 10.56 7.65
N VAL A 35 -1.29 10.29 6.51
CA VAL A 35 -0.94 8.93 6.08
C VAL A 35 0.06 8.30 7.05
N GLN A 36 1.09 9.05 7.45
CA GLN A 36 2.09 8.57 8.40
C GLN A 36 1.48 8.31 9.78
N GLU A 37 0.55 9.14 10.23
CA GLU A 37 -0.16 8.94 11.49
C GLU A 37 -1.02 7.67 11.45
N ASN A 38 -1.72 7.42 10.34
CA ASN A 38 -2.50 6.20 10.15
C ASN A 38 -1.62 4.95 10.18
N ILE A 39 -0.45 4.98 9.55
CA ILE A 39 0.50 3.87 9.58
C ILE A 39 1.01 3.63 11.01
N ARG A 40 1.36 4.69 11.73
CA ARG A 40 1.80 4.57 13.13
C ARG A 40 0.70 4.05 14.05
N ALA A 41 -0.52 4.52 13.87
CA ALA A 41 -1.66 4.03 14.62
C ALA A 41 -1.93 2.54 14.36
N ALA A 42 -1.82 2.10 13.09
CA ALA A 42 -1.96 0.71 12.72
C ALA A 42 -0.84 -0.16 13.30
N ASP A 43 0.40 0.33 13.31
CA ASP A 43 1.54 -0.37 13.92
C ASP A 43 1.34 -0.56 15.43
N ARG A 44 0.87 0.47 16.13
CA ARG A 44 0.56 0.37 17.56
C ARG A 44 -0.57 -0.62 17.83
N ALA A 45 -1.62 -0.58 17.00
CA ALA A 45 -2.75 -1.52 17.12
C ALA A 45 -2.30 -2.97 16.88
N LEU A 46 -1.41 -3.19 15.91
CA LEU A 46 -0.83 -4.51 15.65
C LEU A 46 -0.04 -5.02 16.85
N GLU A 47 0.80 -4.18 17.46
CA GLU A 47 1.57 -4.57 18.65
C GLU A 47 0.65 -4.94 19.82
N GLN A 48 -0.42 -4.21 20.05
CA GLN A 48 -1.40 -4.52 21.08
C GLN A 48 -2.15 -5.83 20.77
N ALA A 49 -2.57 -6.04 19.55
CA ALA A 49 -3.25 -7.25 19.12
C ALA A 49 -2.32 -8.47 19.27
N ARG A 50 -1.06 -8.33 18.87
CA ARG A 50 -0.04 -9.39 18.96
C ARG A 50 0.27 -9.78 20.40
N ALA A 51 0.20 -8.84 21.34
CA ALA A 51 0.44 -9.12 22.74
C ALA A 51 -0.59 -10.11 23.32
N SER A 52 -1.82 -10.10 22.82
CA SER A 52 -2.89 -10.99 23.25
C SER A 52 -3.10 -12.20 22.32
N ASP A 53 -2.69 -12.11 21.08
CA ASP A 53 -2.88 -13.16 20.06
C ASP A 53 -1.69 -13.19 19.10
N ARG A 54 -0.89 -14.25 19.15
CA ARG A 54 0.30 -14.43 18.29
C ARG A 54 -0.03 -14.60 16.81
N GLY A 55 -1.29 -14.87 16.46
CA GLY A 55 -1.74 -14.94 15.07
C GLY A 55 -1.64 -13.59 14.33
N TRP A 56 -1.54 -12.48 15.05
CA TRP A 56 -1.29 -11.16 14.51
C TRP A 56 0.20 -10.99 14.16
N ASP A 57 0.68 -11.77 13.21
CA ASP A 57 2.07 -11.74 12.74
C ASP A 57 2.15 -11.03 11.39
N ARG A 58 2.92 -9.93 11.36
CA ARG A 58 3.10 -9.12 10.14
C ARG A 58 3.63 -9.94 8.96
N GLU A 59 4.59 -10.81 9.19
CA GLU A 59 5.17 -11.64 8.12
C GLU A 59 4.14 -12.56 7.48
N LEU A 60 3.30 -13.18 8.29
CA LEU A 60 2.23 -14.05 7.81
C LEU A 60 1.20 -13.27 7.01
N MET A 61 0.84 -12.06 7.47
CA MET A 61 -0.10 -11.19 6.78
C MET A 61 0.47 -10.69 5.45
N VAL A 62 1.72 -10.24 5.43
CA VAL A 62 2.38 -9.78 4.20
C VAL A 62 2.50 -10.91 3.19
N ARG A 63 2.81 -12.13 3.65
CA ARG A 63 2.85 -13.31 2.80
C ARG A 63 1.48 -13.61 2.19
N ALA A 64 0.43 -13.51 2.98
CA ALA A 64 -0.94 -13.68 2.49
C ALA A 64 -1.30 -12.64 1.42
N CYS A 65 -0.88 -11.38 1.57
CA CYS A 65 -1.04 -10.36 0.55
C CYS A 65 -0.30 -10.71 -0.74
N GLY A 66 0.97 -11.14 -0.63
CA GLY A 66 1.78 -11.54 -1.78
C GLY A 66 1.17 -12.71 -2.54
N ASP A 67 0.71 -13.72 -1.84
CA ASP A 67 0.04 -14.89 -2.43
C ASP A 67 -1.25 -14.48 -3.15
N ALA A 68 -2.02 -13.58 -2.55
CA ALA A 68 -3.26 -13.08 -3.14
C ALA A 68 -3.01 -12.32 -4.45
N PHE A 69 -1.99 -11.45 -4.49
CA PHE A 69 -1.61 -10.76 -5.72
C PHE A 69 -1.14 -11.75 -6.79
N ALA A 70 -0.36 -12.75 -6.42
CA ALA A 70 0.11 -13.76 -7.36
C ALA A 70 -1.04 -14.57 -7.98
N GLN A 71 -2.10 -14.81 -7.23
CA GLN A 71 -3.27 -15.58 -7.70
C GLN A 71 -4.28 -14.73 -8.46
N GLN A 72 -4.57 -13.51 -7.98
CA GLN A 72 -5.67 -12.68 -8.50
C GLN A 72 -5.20 -11.58 -9.45
N ARG A 73 -4.01 -11.06 -9.24
CA ARG A 73 -3.41 -9.98 -10.04
C ARG A 73 -1.93 -10.25 -10.31
N PRO A 74 -1.61 -11.30 -11.08
CA PRO A 74 -0.21 -11.70 -11.29
C PRO A 74 0.63 -10.65 -12.02
N ASP A 75 0.00 -9.74 -12.77
CA ASP A 75 0.68 -8.65 -13.46
C ASP A 75 0.94 -7.42 -12.58
N TYR A 76 0.41 -7.42 -11.37
CA TYR A 76 0.63 -6.33 -10.43
C TYR A 76 1.95 -6.52 -9.68
N GLY A 77 2.88 -5.60 -9.90
CA GLY A 77 4.12 -5.49 -9.13
C GLY A 77 4.01 -4.41 -8.07
N PHE A 78 4.44 -4.69 -6.85
CA PHE A 78 4.47 -3.68 -5.80
C PHE A 78 5.88 -3.56 -5.22
N ASP A 79 6.27 -2.33 -4.87
CA ASP A 79 7.57 -2.02 -4.25
C ASP A 79 7.46 -1.97 -2.73
N THR A 80 6.31 -1.50 -2.23
CA THR A 80 6.03 -1.35 -0.80
C THR A 80 4.67 -1.88 -0.46
N ILE A 81 4.52 -2.36 0.78
CA ILE A 81 3.24 -2.74 1.36
C ILE A 81 3.19 -2.25 2.81
N ASP A 82 2.15 -1.50 3.14
CA ASP A 82 1.98 -0.89 4.45
C ASP A 82 0.66 -1.30 5.09
N LEU A 83 0.73 -1.62 6.38
CA LEU A 83 -0.47 -1.83 7.20
C LEU A 83 -1.09 -0.47 7.53
N VAL A 84 -2.36 -0.28 7.21
CA VAL A 84 -3.04 1.00 7.40
C VAL A 84 -4.20 0.95 8.40
N LEU A 85 -4.72 -0.24 8.70
CA LEU A 85 -5.82 -0.40 9.65
C LEU A 85 -5.82 -1.81 10.23
N VAL A 86 -6.00 -1.91 11.55
CA VAL A 86 -6.20 -3.17 12.26
C VAL A 86 -7.58 -3.14 12.92
N GLU A 87 -8.39 -4.14 12.62
CA GLU A 87 -9.69 -4.37 13.26
C GLU A 87 -9.59 -5.66 14.08
N ASP A 88 -9.35 -5.51 15.39
CA ASP A 88 -9.29 -6.62 16.33
C ASP A 88 -10.58 -6.64 17.14
N ARG A 89 -11.54 -7.44 16.68
CA ARG A 89 -12.85 -7.61 17.30
C ARG A 89 -12.94 -8.95 18.03
N PRO A 90 -13.86 -9.10 18.99
CA PRO A 90 -14.09 -10.39 19.63
C PRO A 90 -14.43 -11.48 18.59
N GLY A 91 -13.68 -12.58 18.64
CA GLY A 91 -13.82 -13.68 17.67
C GLY A 91 -12.83 -13.56 16.50
N VAL A 92 -12.16 -14.66 16.19
CA VAL A 92 -11.13 -14.71 15.14
C VAL A 92 -11.70 -14.37 13.76
N SER A 93 -12.93 -14.79 13.46
CA SER A 93 -13.58 -14.54 12.18
C SER A 93 -13.90 -13.06 11.93
N GLU A 94 -13.90 -12.23 12.96
CA GLU A 94 -14.15 -10.79 12.86
C GLU A 94 -12.87 -9.97 12.70
N ASP A 95 -11.69 -10.59 12.83
CA ASP A 95 -10.42 -9.91 12.68
C ASP A 95 -10.19 -9.52 11.23
N ARG A 96 -9.74 -8.28 11.02
CA ARG A 96 -9.40 -7.74 9.69
C ARG A 96 -8.11 -6.94 9.78
N ALA A 97 -7.31 -7.04 8.73
CA ALA A 97 -6.13 -6.21 8.54
C ALA A 97 -6.17 -5.61 7.14
N HIS A 98 -5.98 -4.30 7.05
CA HIS A 98 -6.01 -3.56 5.79
C HIS A 98 -4.59 -3.14 5.42
N PHE A 99 -4.16 -3.54 4.23
CA PHE A 99 -2.86 -3.17 3.68
C PHE A 99 -3.03 -2.35 2.41
N VAL A 100 -2.08 -1.45 2.16
CA VAL A 100 -1.95 -0.75 0.89
C VAL A 100 -0.62 -1.10 0.28
N ALA A 101 -0.65 -1.68 -0.91
CA ALA A 101 0.52 -1.91 -1.73
C ALA A 101 0.69 -0.77 -2.72
N SER A 102 1.92 -0.36 -2.97
CA SER A 102 2.26 0.71 -3.90
C SER A 102 3.31 0.22 -4.88
N GLY A 103 3.12 0.55 -6.15
CA GLY A 103 4.02 0.16 -7.23
C GLY A 103 3.77 1.00 -8.49
N PRO A 104 4.43 0.64 -9.62
CA PRO A 104 4.32 1.38 -10.88
C PRO A 104 2.90 1.49 -11.43
N GLN A 105 2.06 0.51 -11.14
CA GLN A 105 0.67 0.47 -11.62
C GLN A 105 -0.31 1.25 -10.71
N GLY A 106 0.19 1.88 -9.66
CA GLY A 106 -0.60 2.63 -8.70
C GLY A 106 -0.89 1.83 -7.42
N PRO A 107 -1.62 2.42 -6.46
CA PRO A 107 -1.92 1.77 -5.20
C PRO A 107 -2.99 0.69 -5.34
N ALA A 108 -2.87 -0.35 -4.54
CA ALA A 108 -3.89 -1.38 -4.40
C ALA A 108 -4.14 -1.66 -2.93
N ARG A 109 -5.40 -1.83 -2.56
CA ARG A 109 -5.79 -2.13 -1.19
C ARG A 109 -6.14 -3.60 -1.05
N VAL A 110 -5.59 -4.23 -0.01
CA VAL A 110 -5.89 -5.61 0.33
C VAL A 110 -6.50 -5.66 1.72
N VAL A 111 -7.66 -6.28 1.85
CA VAL A 111 -8.28 -6.56 3.14
C VAL A 111 -8.09 -8.03 3.45
N LEU A 112 -7.36 -8.32 4.53
CA LEU A 112 -7.15 -9.67 5.02
C LEU A 112 -8.16 -10.01 6.10
N ALA A 113 -8.67 -11.22 6.05
CA ALA A 113 -9.51 -11.82 7.07
C ALA A 113 -8.83 -13.06 7.64
N ARG A 114 -9.25 -13.51 8.82
CA ARG A 114 -8.75 -14.73 9.44
C ARG A 114 -9.80 -15.84 9.35
N ARG A 115 -9.31 -17.07 9.10
CA ARG A 115 -10.12 -18.28 9.22
C ARG A 115 -10.15 -18.74 10.67
N GLU A 116 -11.09 -19.58 11.01
CA GLU A 116 -11.21 -20.16 12.37
C GLU A 116 -9.90 -20.81 12.84
N GLY A 117 -9.11 -21.39 11.94
CA GLY A 117 -7.80 -21.95 12.25
C GLY A 117 -6.69 -20.92 12.48
N GLY A 118 -6.97 -19.62 12.33
CA GLY A 118 -6.02 -18.53 12.54
C GLY A 118 -5.25 -18.08 11.31
N ASP A 119 -5.45 -18.72 10.17
CA ASP A 119 -4.77 -18.38 8.92
C ASP A 119 -5.36 -17.11 8.29
N TRP A 120 -4.49 -16.27 7.70
CA TRP A 120 -4.88 -15.07 6.98
C TRP A 120 -5.13 -15.38 5.51
N PHE A 121 -6.16 -14.74 4.95
CA PHE A 121 -6.46 -14.81 3.52
C PHE A 121 -6.99 -13.47 3.03
N ALA A 122 -6.81 -13.16 1.75
CA ALA A 122 -7.36 -11.94 1.16
C ALA A 122 -8.86 -12.09 0.92
N GLU A 123 -9.64 -11.27 1.62
CA GLU A 123 -11.08 -11.19 1.43
C GLU A 123 -11.41 -10.30 0.23
N GLN A 124 -10.65 -9.23 0.02
CA GLN A 124 -10.88 -8.24 -1.01
C GLN A 124 -9.57 -7.63 -1.48
N ILE A 125 -9.44 -7.45 -2.80
CA ILE A 125 -8.36 -6.67 -3.43
C ILE A 125 -9.02 -5.63 -4.34
N GLU A 126 -8.65 -4.37 -4.13
CA GLU A 126 -9.15 -3.24 -4.95
C GLU A 126 -8.07 -2.62 -5.81
#